data_802b2a0d06a4208cdb8a0c361dbd8032
#
_entry.id   802b2a0d06a4208cdb8a0c361dbd8032
#
_cell.length_a   1.000
_cell.length_b   1.000
_cell.length_c   1.000
_cell.angle_alpha   90.00
_cell.angle_beta   90.00
_cell.angle_gamma   90.00
#
_symmetry.space_group_name_H-M   'P 1'
#
loop_
_entity.id
_entity.type
_entity.pdbx_description
1 polymer ?
#
loop_
_entity_poly.entity_id
_entity_poly.type
_entity_poly.pdbx_seq_one_letter_code
_entity_poly.pdbx_strand_id
1 'polypeptide(L)'
;MKLLLVYCHPDPDSFGAAIRRTAADALRAAGHELREIDLYAEGFDPVFSAAEKQTYLSDTQRNIDGVAAHVEALRWAEGWVAVYPTWYYGLPAMLKGWLDRVWLPGVAFEVATAKERTIGGQLRNMRLFVGITTSGSPWWWLKVIGDPGRSLLMKGLRPIYGPRCRMRWLQLYNMNHVTAEDRVAFLGRVKRELSSL
;
A
#
# COMPACT_ATOMS: atom_id res chain seq x y z
N MET A 1 -3.67 -16.69 -5.28
CA MET A 1 -2.46 -15.84 -5.35
C MET A 1 -1.94 -15.59 -3.94
N LYS A 2 -0.66 -15.28 -3.83
CA LYS A 2 -0.03 -14.80 -2.59
C LYS A 2 -0.24 -13.29 -2.47
N LEU A 3 -0.97 -12.84 -1.47
CA LEU A 3 -1.32 -11.43 -1.29
C LEU A 3 -0.75 -10.89 0.02
N LEU A 4 -0.20 -9.69 -0.03
CA LEU A 4 0.24 -8.93 1.13
C LEU A 4 -0.77 -7.82 1.41
N LEU A 5 -1.42 -7.83 2.57
CA LEU A 5 -2.27 -6.74 3.03
C LEU A 5 -1.47 -5.89 4.02
N VAL A 6 -1.28 -4.61 3.67
CA VAL A 6 -0.63 -3.63 4.54
C VAL A 6 -1.69 -2.68 5.07
N TYR A 7 -1.84 -2.68 6.38
CA TYR A 7 -2.79 -1.85 7.11
C TYR A 7 -2.07 -0.74 7.89
N CYS A 8 -2.67 0.44 7.89
CA CYS A 8 -2.09 1.61 8.53
C CYS A 8 -3.19 2.47 9.17
N HIS A 9 -3.42 2.27 10.47
CA HIS A 9 -4.28 3.13 11.28
C HIS A 9 -3.93 2.97 12.77
N PRO A 10 -3.81 4.08 13.55
CA PRO A 10 -3.45 4.01 14.96
C PRO A 10 -4.54 3.45 15.86
N ASP A 11 -5.81 3.57 15.46
CA ASP A 11 -6.97 3.13 16.24
C ASP A 11 -7.45 1.76 15.74
N PRO A 12 -7.37 0.70 16.60
CA PRO A 12 -7.79 -0.65 16.25
C PRO A 12 -9.31 -0.82 16.09
N ASP A 13 -10.10 0.12 16.59
CA ASP A 13 -11.57 0.12 16.51
C ASP A 13 -12.10 1.03 15.40
N SER A 14 -11.21 1.61 14.61
CA SER A 14 -11.57 2.51 13.50
C SER A 14 -12.40 1.81 12.41
N PHE A 15 -13.07 2.61 11.60
CA PHE A 15 -13.70 2.11 10.37
C PHE A 15 -12.65 1.50 9.40
N GLY A 16 -11.41 2.00 9.43
CA GLY A 16 -10.27 1.40 8.72
C GLY A 16 -10.01 -0.04 9.15
N ALA A 17 -10.12 -0.34 10.43
CA ALA A 17 -9.98 -1.72 10.95
C ALA A 17 -11.13 -2.62 10.47
N ALA A 18 -12.36 -2.11 10.37
CA ALA A 18 -13.48 -2.85 9.79
C ALA A 18 -13.24 -3.14 8.29
N ILE A 19 -12.69 -2.18 7.54
CA ILE A 19 -12.29 -2.37 6.14
C ILE A 19 -11.20 -3.45 6.03
N ARG A 20 -10.16 -3.41 6.88
CA ARG A 20 -9.09 -4.40 6.91
C ARG A 20 -9.66 -5.81 7.12
N ARG A 21 -10.48 -6.00 8.17
CA ARG A 21 -11.13 -7.30 8.47
C ARG A 21 -11.94 -7.79 7.28
N THR A 22 -12.82 -6.95 6.73
CA THR A 22 -13.63 -7.30 5.56
C THR A 22 -12.79 -7.69 4.35
N ALA A 23 -11.70 -6.96 4.11
CA ALA A 23 -10.78 -7.25 3.00
C ALA A 23 -10.06 -8.60 3.21
N ALA A 24 -9.51 -8.83 4.40
CA ALA A 24 -8.81 -10.06 4.74
C ALA A 24 -9.72 -11.29 4.61
N ASP A 25 -10.94 -11.21 5.15
CA ASP A 25 -11.92 -12.29 5.10
C ASP A 25 -12.35 -12.59 3.65
N ALA A 26 -12.61 -11.55 2.85
CA ALA A 26 -12.99 -11.71 1.45
C ALA A 26 -11.88 -12.38 0.61
N LEU A 27 -10.63 -11.97 0.83
CA LEU A 27 -9.48 -12.52 0.13
C LEU A 27 -9.22 -13.99 0.50
N ARG A 28 -9.31 -14.32 1.80
CA ARG A 28 -9.18 -15.70 2.26
C ARG A 28 -10.32 -16.59 1.72
N ALA A 29 -11.55 -16.09 1.75
CA ALA A 29 -12.71 -16.80 1.21
C ALA A 29 -12.61 -17.02 -0.31
N ALA A 30 -11.93 -16.14 -1.04
CA ALA A 30 -11.63 -16.29 -2.46
C ALA A 30 -10.44 -17.24 -2.75
N GLY A 31 -9.87 -17.90 -1.72
CA GLY A 31 -8.81 -18.88 -1.87
C GLY A 31 -7.42 -18.27 -2.06
N HIS A 32 -7.20 -17.03 -1.64
CA HIS A 32 -5.87 -16.41 -1.65
C HIS A 32 -5.09 -16.75 -0.37
N GLU A 33 -3.79 -16.98 -0.52
CA GLU A 33 -2.86 -17.01 0.60
C GLU A 33 -2.55 -15.58 1.03
N LEU A 34 -2.82 -15.23 2.29
CA LEU A 34 -2.75 -13.86 2.77
C LEU A 34 -1.75 -13.71 3.92
N ARG A 35 -0.79 -12.80 3.75
CA ARG A 35 0.01 -12.25 4.85
C ARG A 35 -0.50 -10.84 5.15
N GLU A 36 -0.57 -10.50 6.44
CA GLU A 36 -0.99 -9.18 6.90
C GLU A 36 0.16 -8.50 7.65
N ILE A 37 0.33 -7.22 7.40
CA ILE A 37 1.20 -6.30 8.13
C ILE A 37 0.32 -5.20 8.69
N ASP A 38 0.33 -5.03 10.01
CA ASP A 38 -0.29 -3.91 10.71
C ASP A 38 0.82 -3.00 11.24
N LEU A 39 1.09 -1.92 10.50
CA LEU A 39 2.23 -1.05 10.78
C LEU A 39 2.22 -0.42 12.18
N TYR A 40 1.03 -0.14 12.74
CA TYR A 40 0.93 0.39 14.10
C TYR A 40 1.05 -0.70 15.16
N ALA A 41 0.42 -1.84 14.95
CA ALA A 41 0.50 -2.96 15.90
C ALA A 41 1.92 -3.53 16.00
N GLU A 42 2.67 -3.52 14.90
CA GLU A 42 4.07 -3.96 14.85
C GLU A 42 5.06 -2.90 15.35
N GLY A 43 4.59 -1.67 15.66
CA GLY A 43 5.46 -0.57 16.07
C GLY A 43 6.48 -0.18 15.00
N PHE A 44 6.11 -0.27 13.72
CA PHE A 44 7.02 0.06 12.61
C PHE A 44 7.52 1.51 12.74
N ASP A 45 8.84 1.71 12.71
CA ASP A 45 9.41 3.04 12.66
C ASP A 45 9.42 3.57 11.22
N PRO A 46 8.65 4.65 10.90
CA PRO A 46 8.58 5.19 9.55
C PRO A 46 9.76 6.12 9.19
N VAL A 47 10.63 6.45 10.16
CA VAL A 47 11.68 7.43 9.95
C VAL A 47 12.85 6.84 9.18
N PHE A 48 13.09 7.32 7.98
CA PHE A 48 14.28 6.99 7.21
C PHE A 48 15.48 7.76 7.78
N SER A 49 16.36 7.07 8.47
CA SER A 49 17.45 7.67 9.25
C SER A 49 18.62 8.17 8.38
N ALA A 50 19.46 9.04 8.96
CA ALA A 50 20.70 9.46 8.31
C ALA A 50 21.65 8.30 8.02
N ALA A 51 21.71 7.29 8.91
CA ALA A 51 22.52 6.09 8.70
C ALA A 51 22.02 5.25 7.51
N GLU A 52 20.70 5.04 7.40
CA GLU A 52 20.09 4.37 6.24
C GLU A 52 20.35 5.15 4.95
N LYS A 53 20.30 6.49 4.99
CA LYS A 53 20.63 7.32 3.83
C LYS A 53 22.06 7.16 3.36
N GLN A 54 23.03 7.03 4.27
CA GLN A 54 24.44 6.81 3.91
C GLN A 54 24.67 5.47 3.20
N THR A 55 23.93 4.44 3.60
CA THR A 55 24.06 3.09 3.04
C THR A 55 23.10 2.79 1.89
N TYR A 56 22.20 3.72 1.57
CA TYR A 56 21.08 3.51 0.63
C TYR A 56 21.49 2.96 -0.74
N LEU A 57 22.61 3.44 -1.29
CA LEU A 57 23.13 3.00 -2.60
C LEU A 57 24.46 2.22 -2.50
N SER A 58 25.18 2.37 -1.38
CA SER A 58 26.51 1.77 -1.20
C SER A 58 26.46 0.41 -0.52
N ASP A 59 25.50 0.20 0.39
CA ASP A 59 25.31 -1.03 1.15
C ASP A 59 23.83 -1.21 1.49
N THR A 60 23.03 -1.43 0.45
CA THR A 60 21.57 -1.61 0.59
C THR A 60 21.21 -2.82 1.47
N GLN A 61 22.07 -3.84 1.53
CA GLN A 61 21.80 -5.02 2.35
C GLN A 61 21.64 -4.66 3.82
N ARG A 62 22.44 -3.75 4.34
CA ARG A 62 22.29 -3.25 5.71
C ARG A 62 20.92 -2.63 5.98
N ASN A 63 20.39 -1.90 5.01
CA ASN A 63 19.04 -1.32 5.12
C ASN A 63 17.96 -2.41 5.06
N ILE A 64 18.15 -3.43 4.21
CA ILE A 64 17.25 -4.59 4.10
C ILE A 64 17.20 -5.35 5.43
N ASP A 65 18.34 -5.57 6.07
CA ASP A 65 18.42 -6.28 7.35
C ASP A 65 17.60 -5.61 8.45
N GLY A 66 17.53 -4.27 8.45
CA GLY A 66 16.72 -3.47 9.38
C GLY A 66 15.21 -3.63 9.22
N VAL A 67 14.74 -4.13 8.06
CA VAL A 67 13.32 -4.33 7.71
C VAL A 67 13.07 -5.68 7.03
N ALA A 68 13.91 -6.68 7.35
CA ALA A 68 13.98 -7.95 6.63
C ALA A 68 12.64 -8.67 6.50
N ALA A 69 11.84 -8.72 7.57
CA ALA A 69 10.52 -9.37 7.56
C ALA A 69 9.56 -8.71 6.56
N HIS A 70 9.58 -7.37 6.47
CA HIS A 70 8.74 -6.63 5.52
C HIS A 70 9.20 -6.82 4.07
N VAL A 71 10.52 -6.84 3.85
CA VAL A 71 11.11 -7.11 2.52
C VAL A 71 10.79 -8.53 2.08
N GLU A 72 10.91 -9.53 2.98
CA GLU A 72 10.53 -10.91 2.68
C GLU A 72 9.05 -11.02 2.31
N ALA A 73 8.16 -10.39 3.08
CA ALA A 73 6.73 -10.39 2.80
C ALA A 73 6.41 -9.74 1.44
N LEU A 74 7.10 -8.64 1.10
CA LEU A 74 6.95 -7.97 -0.20
C LEU A 74 7.45 -8.84 -1.36
N ARG A 75 8.60 -9.50 -1.23
CA ARG A 75 9.14 -10.40 -2.25
C ARG A 75 8.30 -11.67 -2.45
N TRP A 76 7.70 -12.16 -1.37
CA TRP A 76 6.82 -13.32 -1.40
C TRP A 76 5.51 -13.05 -2.15
N ALA A 77 5.01 -11.82 -2.12
CA ALA A 77 3.70 -11.45 -2.64
C ALA A 77 3.66 -11.41 -4.17
N GLU A 78 2.55 -11.86 -4.75
CA GLU A 78 2.15 -11.67 -6.15
C GLU A 78 1.19 -10.49 -6.33
N GLY A 79 0.76 -9.90 -5.24
CA GLY A 79 -0.06 -8.69 -5.19
C GLY A 79 -0.11 -8.11 -3.79
N TRP A 80 -0.44 -6.82 -3.69
CA TRP A 80 -0.60 -6.19 -2.40
C TRP A 80 -1.85 -5.31 -2.32
N VAL A 81 -2.38 -5.23 -1.11
CA VAL A 81 -3.58 -4.47 -0.75
C VAL A 81 -3.17 -3.46 0.31
N ALA A 82 -3.34 -2.18 0.03
CA ALA A 82 -3.09 -1.11 1.00
C ALA A 82 -4.42 -0.64 1.59
N VAL A 83 -4.56 -0.70 2.93
CA VAL A 83 -5.72 -0.19 3.66
C VAL A 83 -5.28 0.92 4.61
N TYR A 84 -5.71 2.15 4.37
CA TYR A 84 -5.26 3.33 5.11
C TYR A 84 -6.22 4.52 5.01
N PRO A 85 -6.22 5.49 5.94
CA PRO A 85 -6.92 6.75 5.80
C PRO A 85 -6.11 7.74 4.95
N THR A 86 -6.76 8.54 4.12
CA THR A 86 -6.11 9.67 3.45
C THR A 86 -5.92 10.81 4.44
N TRP A 87 -4.68 11.19 4.73
CA TRP A 87 -4.31 12.34 5.54
C TRP A 87 -3.58 13.38 4.68
N TYR A 88 -3.99 14.65 4.80
CA TYR A 88 -3.47 15.74 3.97
C TYR A 88 -3.41 15.37 2.47
N TYR A 89 -4.50 14.73 2.00
CA TYR A 89 -4.67 14.27 0.61
C TYR A 89 -3.70 13.17 0.15
N GLY A 90 -2.86 12.67 1.05
CA GLY A 90 -1.82 11.70 0.75
C GLY A 90 -1.85 10.47 1.65
N LEU A 91 -0.72 9.78 1.69
CA LEU A 91 -0.50 8.65 2.56
C LEU A 91 -0.22 9.13 3.99
N PRO A 92 -0.66 8.40 5.03
CA PRO A 92 -0.16 8.61 6.38
C PRO A 92 1.36 8.47 6.43
N ALA A 93 2.02 9.25 7.30
CA ALA A 93 3.47 9.22 7.47
C ALA A 93 4.00 7.79 7.68
N MET A 94 3.31 6.98 8.47
CA MET A 94 3.63 5.59 8.73
C MET A 94 3.69 4.75 7.44
N LEU A 95 2.68 4.84 6.58
CA LEU A 95 2.65 4.10 5.31
C LEU A 95 3.67 4.66 4.31
N LYS A 96 3.86 6.00 4.28
CA LYS A 96 4.89 6.61 3.43
C LYS A 96 6.28 6.16 3.86
N GLY A 97 6.57 6.15 5.16
CA GLY A 97 7.84 5.67 5.70
C GLY A 97 8.05 4.18 5.44
N TRP A 98 6.99 3.36 5.47
CA TRP A 98 7.07 1.96 5.06
C TRP A 98 7.50 1.83 3.59
N LEU A 99 6.95 2.62 2.67
CA LEU A 99 7.43 2.66 1.29
C LEU A 99 8.89 3.10 1.20
N ASP A 100 9.29 4.13 1.95
CA ASP A 100 10.66 4.67 1.89
C ASP A 100 11.71 3.70 2.42
N ARG A 101 11.37 2.88 3.44
CA ARG A 101 12.31 1.98 4.10
C ARG A 101 12.29 0.55 3.58
N VAL A 102 11.18 0.10 2.97
CA VAL A 102 11.03 -1.28 2.49
C VAL A 102 11.20 -1.40 0.98
N TRP A 103 10.80 -0.37 0.22
CA TRP A 103 10.89 -0.40 -1.25
C TRP A 103 12.26 0.10 -1.72
N LEU A 104 13.28 -0.58 -1.26
CA LEU A 104 14.68 -0.24 -1.47
C LEU A 104 15.18 -0.60 -2.87
N PRO A 105 16.33 -0.03 -3.31
CA PRO A 105 17.10 -0.54 -4.45
C PRO A 105 17.39 -2.03 -4.30
N GLY A 106 17.28 -2.81 -5.39
CA GLY A 106 17.42 -4.27 -5.34
C GLY A 106 16.26 -5.05 -4.70
N VAL A 107 15.24 -4.32 -4.20
CA VAL A 107 13.98 -4.90 -3.70
C VAL A 107 12.82 -4.52 -4.61
N ALA A 108 12.54 -3.24 -4.74
CA ALA A 108 11.42 -2.74 -5.55
C ALA A 108 11.86 -2.21 -6.92
N PHE A 109 13.06 -1.70 -7.02
CA PHE A 109 13.60 -1.12 -8.26
C PHE A 109 15.13 -1.24 -8.34
N GLU A 110 15.65 -1.10 -9.56
CA GLU A 110 17.08 -0.91 -9.82
C GLU A 110 17.38 0.55 -10.06
N VAL A 111 18.52 0.99 -9.53
CA VAL A 111 19.01 2.35 -9.78
C VAL A 111 19.48 2.45 -11.23
N ALA A 112 19.09 3.53 -11.90
CA ALA A 112 19.57 3.81 -13.26
C ALA A 112 21.11 3.87 -13.28
N THR A 113 21.71 3.12 -14.18
CA THR A 113 23.16 3.15 -14.44
C THR A 113 23.47 4.15 -15.55
N ALA A 114 24.75 4.44 -15.81
CA ALA A 114 25.18 5.28 -16.91
C ALA A 114 24.71 4.77 -18.29
N LYS A 115 24.40 3.47 -18.41
CA LYS A 115 23.90 2.82 -19.63
C LYS A 115 22.36 2.80 -19.71
N GLU A 116 21.71 2.68 -18.56
CA GLU A 116 20.24 2.61 -18.46
C GLU A 116 19.71 3.88 -17.82
N ARG A 117 19.05 4.72 -18.64
CA ARG A 117 18.51 6.02 -18.19
C ARG A 117 17.21 5.93 -17.40
N THR A 118 16.65 4.74 -17.22
CA THR A 118 15.37 4.53 -16.55
C THR A 118 15.52 3.61 -15.35
N ILE A 119 14.75 3.89 -14.31
CA ILE A 119 14.63 3.03 -13.14
C ILE A 119 13.96 1.72 -13.56
N GLY A 120 14.64 0.60 -13.38
CA GLY A 120 14.09 -0.74 -13.63
C GLY A 120 13.20 -1.19 -12.46
N GLY A 121 11.93 -1.54 -12.73
CA GLY A 121 11.06 -2.13 -11.70
C GLY A 121 11.46 -3.57 -11.40
N GLN A 122 11.57 -3.94 -10.10
CA GLN A 122 11.93 -5.27 -9.62
C GLN A 122 10.73 -6.10 -9.15
N LEU A 123 9.61 -5.48 -8.82
CA LEU A 123 8.39 -6.18 -8.40
C LEU A 123 7.59 -6.70 -9.61
N ARG A 124 8.27 -7.34 -10.54
CA ARG A 124 7.66 -7.86 -11.80
C ARG A 124 6.72 -9.04 -11.57
N ASN A 125 6.83 -9.71 -10.43
CA ASN A 125 5.91 -10.74 -9.95
C ASN A 125 4.57 -10.15 -9.48
N MET A 126 4.50 -8.85 -9.20
CA MET A 126 3.27 -8.18 -8.79
C MET A 126 2.26 -8.14 -9.94
N ARG A 127 1.15 -8.84 -9.76
CA ARG A 127 0.04 -9.01 -10.72
C ARG A 127 -1.22 -8.28 -10.30
N LEU A 128 -1.25 -7.80 -9.05
CA LEU A 128 -2.40 -7.11 -8.47
C LEU A 128 -1.93 -6.02 -7.50
N PHE A 129 -2.54 -4.85 -7.61
CA PHE A 129 -2.53 -3.82 -6.57
C PHE A 129 -3.96 -3.37 -6.27
N VAL A 130 -4.33 -3.28 -5.00
CA VAL A 130 -5.60 -2.70 -4.55
C VAL A 130 -5.35 -1.64 -3.49
N GLY A 131 -5.72 -0.40 -3.77
CA GLY A 131 -5.77 0.67 -2.78
C GLY A 131 -7.18 0.78 -2.20
N ILE A 132 -7.31 0.71 -0.88
CA ILE A 132 -8.57 0.91 -0.16
C ILE A 132 -8.36 2.01 0.86
N THR A 133 -9.06 3.12 0.70
CA THR A 133 -8.86 4.28 1.56
C THR A 133 -10.14 5.02 1.87
N THR A 134 -10.08 5.87 2.88
CA THR A 134 -11.13 6.83 3.24
C THR A 134 -10.58 8.24 3.16
N SER A 135 -11.42 9.22 2.87
CA SER A 135 -11.03 10.63 2.90
C SER A 135 -12.13 11.53 3.47
N GLY A 136 -11.74 12.54 4.22
CA GLY A 136 -12.66 13.58 4.70
C GLY A 136 -13.19 14.48 3.59
N SER A 137 -12.46 14.60 2.50
CA SER A 137 -12.82 15.44 1.36
C SER A 137 -13.74 14.73 0.37
N PRO A 138 -14.62 15.48 -0.33
CA PRO A 138 -15.46 14.94 -1.38
C PRO A 138 -14.62 14.59 -2.62
N TRP A 139 -15.13 13.67 -3.45
CA TRP A 139 -14.42 13.15 -4.63
C TRP A 139 -14.03 14.23 -5.65
N TRP A 140 -14.89 15.23 -5.85
CA TRP A 140 -14.65 16.30 -6.82
C TRP A 140 -13.47 17.19 -6.41
N TRP A 141 -13.33 17.46 -5.09
CA TRP A 141 -12.21 18.24 -4.58
C TRP A 141 -10.89 17.49 -4.77
N LEU A 142 -10.85 16.19 -4.47
CA LEU A 142 -9.67 15.37 -4.71
C LEU A 142 -9.27 15.36 -6.19
N LYS A 143 -10.24 15.38 -7.10
CA LYS A 143 -9.96 15.53 -8.53
C LYS A 143 -9.34 16.87 -8.89
N VAL A 144 -9.83 17.96 -8.32
CA VAL A 144 -9.29 19.31 -8.54
C VAL A 144 -7.81 19.38 -8.14
N ILE A 145 -7.44 18.80 -7.00
CA ILE A 145 -6.06 18.82 -6.49
C ILE A 145 -5.19 17.64 -7.02
N GLY A 146 -5.70 16.82 -7.94
CA GLY A 146 -4.96 15.74 -8.59
C GLY A 146 -4.86 14.43 -7.80
N ASP A 147 -5.57 14.28 -6.67
CA ASP A 147 -5.61 13.08 -5.83
C ASP A 147 -4.20 12.52 -5.56
N PRO A 148 -3.34 13.23 -4.81
CA PRO A 148 -1.91 12.92 -4.75
C PRO A 148 -1.61 11.50 -4.24
N GLY A 149 -2.33 11.03 -3.20
CA GLY A 149 -2.15 9.70 -2.66
C GLY A 149 -2.46 8.60 -3.67
N ARG A 150 -3.59 8.72 -4.37
CA ARG A 150 -3.97 7.82 -5.46
C ARG A 150 -2.99 7.91 -6.63
N SER A 151 -2.61 9.13 -7.02
CA SER A 151 -1.68 9.35 -8.13
C SER A 151 -0.32 8.72 -7.88
N LEU A 152 0.21 8.81 -6.65
CA LEU A 152 1.44 8.14 -6.26
C LEU A 152 1.32 6.62 -6.45
N LEU A 153 0.31 5.99 -5.85
CA LEU A 153 0.19 4.53 -5.85
C LEU A 153 -0.21 3.95 -7.21
N MET A 154 -1.11 4.62 -7.94
CA MET A 154 -1.66 4.11 -9.19
C MET A 154 -0.82 4.48 -10.42
N LYS A 155 -0.07 5.58 -10.37
CA LYS A 155 0.72 6.08 -11.50
C LYS A 155 2.21 6.08 -11.17
N GLY A 156 2.60 6.68 -10.04
CA GLY A 156 4.02 6.83 -9.66
C GLY A 156 4.72 5.49 -9.48
N LEU A 157 4.06 4.52 -8.83
CA LEU A 157 4.61 3.18 -8.61
C LEU A 157 4.33 2.20 -9.75
N ARG A 158 3.54 2.59 -10.75
CA ARG A 158 3.20 1.71 -11.88
C ARG A 158 4.41 1.10 -12.60
N PRO A 159 5.50 1.83 -12.87
CA PRO A 159 6.68 1.27 -13.54
C PRO A 159 7.41 0.19 -12.75
N ILE A 160 7.19 0.12 -11.42
CA ILE A 160 7.85 -0.84 -10.53
C ILE A 160 7.21 -2.23 -10.66
N TYR A 161 5.93 -2.28 -10.99
CA TYR A 161 5.17 -3.53 -11.12
C TYR A 161 5.36 -4.20 -12.48
N GLY A 162 4.98 -5.48 -12.55
CA GLY A 162 4.88 -6.19 -13.82
C GLY A 162 3.91 -5.50 -14.80
N PRO A 163 4.15 -5.63 -16.12
CA PRO A 163 3.36 -4.95 -17.16
C PRO A 163 1.87 -5.33 -17.13
N ARG A 164 1.56 -6.53 -16.64
CA ARG A 164 0.20 -7.05 -16.54
C ARG A 164 -0.44 -6.83 -15.16
N CYS A 165 0.18 -6.03 -14.27
CA CYS A 165 -0.38 -5.76 -12.96
C CYS A 165 -1.74 -5.06 -13.07
N ARG A 166 -2.77 -5.73 -12.58
CA ARG A 166 -4.11 -5.14 -12.45
C ARG A 166 -4.13 -4.21 -11.25
N MET A 167 -4.72 -3.04 -11.39
CA MET A 167 -4.77 -2.04 -10.33
C MET A 167 -6.22 -1.64 -10.07
N ARG A 168 -6.63 -1.70 -8.80
CA ARG A 168 -7.97 -1.31 -8.35
C ARG A 168 -7.89 -0.25 -7.27
N TRP A 169 -8.90 0.62 -7.23
CA TRP A 169 -8.99 1.68 -6.23
C TRP A 169 -10.39 1.77 -5.66
N LEU A 170 -10.49 1.60 -4.36
CA LEU A 170 -11.72 1.71 -3.59
C LEU A 170 -11.56 2.83 -2.58
N GLN A 171 -12.42 3.83 -2.64
CA GLN A 171 -12.35 4.98 -1.74
C GLN A 171 -13.75 5.38 -1.27
N LEU A 172 -13.86 5.59 0.03
CA LEU A 172 -15.01 6.23 0.65
C LEU A 172 -14.68 7.69 0.90
N TYR A 173 -15.39 8.56 0.25
CA TYR A 173 -15.20 10.00 0.31
C TYR A 173 -16.08 10.63 1.38
N ASN A 174 -15.76 11.87 1.76
CA ASN A 174 -16.59 12.72 2.60
C ASN A 174 -16.91 12.13 3.97
N MET A 175 -15.92 11.48 4.60
CA MET A 175 -16.07 10.72 5.85
C MET A 175 -16.74 11.47 7.00
N ASN A 176 -16.66 12.80 7.02
CA ASN A 176 -17.30 13.64 8.04
C ASN A 176 -18.83 13.66 7.95
N HIS A 177 -19.40 13.23 6.82
CA HIS A 177 -20.84 13.21 6.54
C HIS A 177 -21.38 11.82 6.19
N VAL A 178 -20.52 10.79 6.28
CA VAL A 178 -20.89 9.39 5.96
C VAL A 178 -21.77 8.82 7.06
N THR A 179 -22.91 8.24 6.67
CA THR A 179 -23.83 7.55 7.58
C THR A 179 -23.37 6.13 7.92
N ALA A 180 -24.06 5.46 8.84
CA ALA A 180 -23.81 4.05 9.14
C ALA A 180 -24.13 3.16 7.92
N GLU A 181 -25.18 3.47 7.19
CA GLU A 181 -25.62 2.77 5.97
C GLU A 181 -24.57 2.88 4.87
N ASP A 182 -23.98 4.05 4.66
CA ASP A 182 -22.90 4.28 3.69
C ASP A 182 -21.66 3.43 4.03
N ARG A 183 -21.32 3.32 5.32
CA ARG A 183 -20.22 2.48 5.80
C ARG A 183 -20.49 1.00 5.51
N VAL A 184 -21.70 0.52 5.80
CA VAL A 184 -22.12 -0.86 5.51
C VAL A 184 -22.08 -1.12 4.00
N ALA A 185 -22.61 -0.19 3.19
CA ALA A 185 -22.58 -0.29 1.73
C ALA A 185 -21.15 -0.36 1.19
N PHE A 186 -20.23 0.45 1.75
CA PHE A 186 -18.83 0.44 1.37
C PHE A 186 -18.13 -0.87 1.73
N LEU A 187 -18.35 -1.42 2.94
CA LEU A 187 -17.84 -2.73 3.31
C LEU A 187 -18.37 -3.83 2.38
N GLY A 188 -19.65 -3.78 2.03
CA GLY A 188 -20.25 -4.67 1.04
C GLY A 188 -19.58 -4.55 -0.34
N ARG A 189 -19.23 -3.33 -0.76
CA ARG A 189 -18.47 -3.10 -2.00
C ARG A 189 -17.06 -3.70 -1.91
N VAL A 190 -16.33 -3.46 -0.83
CA VAL A 190 -15.00 -4.03 -0.60
C VAL A 190 -15.06 -5.55 -0.68
N LYS A 191 -16.01 -6.18 0.01
CA LYS A 191 -16.21 -7.64 -0.04
C LYS A 191 -16.43 -8.13 -1.47
N ARG A 192 -17.38 -7.55 -2.21
CA ARG A 192 -17.67 -7.99 -3.61
C ARG A 192 -16.47 -7.86 -4.53
N GLU A 193 -15.78 -6.72 -4.47
CA GLU A 193 -14.63 -6.45 -5.34
C GLU A 193 -13.46 -7.40 -5.07
N LEU A 194 -13.22 -7.76 -3.81
CA LEU A 194 -12.12 -8.63 -3.45
C LEU A 194 -12.46 -10.11 -3.63
N SER A 195 -13.71 -10.50 -3.43
CA SER A 195 -14.16 -11.88 -3.71
C SER A 195 -14.16 -12.24 -5.20
N SER A 196 -14.04 -11.25 -6.10
CA SER A 196 -14.01 -11.44 -7.57
C SER A 196 -12.58 -11.44 -8.15
N LEU A 197 -11.56 -11.43 -7.31
CA LEU A 197 -10.15 -11.46 -7.74
C LEU A 197 -9.67 -12.87 -7.97
#